data_d5b05b47a4f7278a360d389d22311b97
#
_entry.id   d5b05b47a4f7278a360d389d22311b97
#
_cell.length_a   1.000
_cell.length_b   1.000
_cell.length_c   1.000
_cell.angle_alpha   90.00
_cell.angle_beta   90.00
_cell.angle_gamma   90.00
#
_symmetry.space_group_name_H-M   'P 1'
#
loop_
_entity.id
_entity.type
_entity.pdbx_description
1 polymer ?
#
loop_
_entity_poly.entity_id
_entity_poly.type
_entity_poly.pdbx_seq_one_letter_code
_entity_poly.pdbx_strand_id
1 'polypeptide(L)'
;MSAEATELPPREVMEFDVVVVGAGPAGLATAIRLRQRAIEAGSELSVCVLEKGSEPGAHLLSGAVMDPRALAELFPDWAERGAPLKQKVTRDEFLFLSETGARTTPKPLLPECFHNEGNYIVSLGEVTRWLAQQAEALEVAIFPGFAAAEVLYDDTGAVKGVATGDMGIGKDGQPTDQYQRGMELHARYTIFAEGSRGQLGRELIAKFALDAGRDHPKHPGGRHPALVAVGHQPQGRCHAAVGSHGDEPPRQRWQPAVQCRL
;
A
#
# COMPACT_ATOMS: atom_id res chain seq x y z
N MET A 1 6.97 16.38 -45.13
CA MET A 1 6.99 17.33 -43.99
C MET A 1 7.12 16.46 -42.74
N SER A 2 8.33 16.38 -42.19
CA SER A 2 8.60 15.67 -40.94
C SER A 2 7.98 16.49 -39.83
N ALA A 3 7.06 15.88 -39.08
CA ALA A 3 6.60 16.48 -37.84
C ALA A 3 7.81 16.56 -36.89
N GLU A 4 8.26 17.76 -36.59
CA GLU A 4 9.17 18.00 -35.49
C GLU A 4 8.51 17.45 -34.23
N ALA A 5 9.10 16.41 -33.66
CA ALA A 5 8.72 15.94 -32.34
C ALA A 5 8.97 17.10 -31.38
N THR A 6 7.93 17.77 -30.94
CA THR A 6 8.03 18.80 -29.90
C THR A 6 8.58 18.11 -28.66
N GLU A 7 9.85 18.38 -28.33
CA GLU A 7 10.42 17.87 -27.08
C GLU A 7 9.58 18.35 -25.90
N LEU A 8 9.06 17.41 -25.14
CA LEU A 8 8.31 17.73 -23.95
C LEU A 8 9.25 18.37 -22.91
N PRO A 9 8.78 19.38 -22.15
CA PRO A 9 9.60 20.00 -21.11
C PRO A 9 10.09 18.96 -20.10
N PRO A 10 11.24 19.14 -19.46
CA PRO A 10 11.70 18.20 -18.43
C PRO A 10 10.66 18.08 -17.29
N ARG A 11 10.56 16.89 -16.67
CA ARG A 11 9.72 16.68 -15.49
C ARG A 11 10.29 17.48 -14.31
N GLU A 12 9.40 18.00 -13.48
CA GLU A 12 9.81 18.53 -12.17
C GLU A 12 10.24 17.38 -11.27
N VAL A 13 11.26 17.61 -10.44
CA VAL A 13 11.84 16.61 -9.55
C VAL A 13 11.60 17.04 -8.11
N MET A 14 11.10 16.12 -7.30
CA MET A 14 11.02 16.26 -5.84
C MET A 14 11.83 15.14 -5.18
N GLU A 15 12.50 15.47 -4.08
CA GLU A 15 13.33 14.52 -3.34
C GLU A 15 12.76 14.24 -1.96
N PHE A 16 12.73 12.95 -1.59
CA PHE A 16 12.29 12.45 -0.28
C PHE A 16 13.24 11.35 0.21
N ASP A 17 13.29 11.13 1.51
CA ASP A 17 13.97 9.93 2.02
C ASP A 17 13.19 8.67 1.66
N VAL A 18 11.85 8.72 1.76
CA VAL A 18 10.97 7.60 1.46
C VAL A 18 9.77 8.04 0.63
N VAL A 19 9.57 7.35 -0.49
CA VAL A 19 8.35 7.45 -1.30
C VAL A 19 7.53 6.17 -1.14
N VAL A 20 6.26 6.30 -0.80
CA VAL A 20 5.29 5.21 -0.69
C VAL A 20 4.28 5.32 -1.82
N VAL A 21 4.14 4.29 -2.63
CA VAL A 21 3.17 4.22 -3.73
C VAL A 21 1.93 3.48 -3.25
N GLY A 22 0.85 4.24 -3.09
CA GLY A 22 -0.46 3.77 -2.62
C GLY A 22 -0.79 4.16 -1.19
N ALA A 23 -1.81 5.02 -1.02
CA ALA A 23 -2.36 5.43 0.27
C ALA A 23 -3.45 4.48 0.79
N GLY A 24 -3.30 3.20 0.54
CA GLY A 24 -4.09 2.16 1.20
C GLY A 24 -3.65 1.93 2.65
N PRO A 25 -4.36 1.07 3.41
CA PRO A 25 -4.01 0.78 4.81
C PRO A 25 -2.55 0.38 5.01
N ALA A 26 -1.98 -0.42 4.10
CA ALA A 26 -0.60 -0.87 4.19
C ALA A 26 0.41 0.28 3.99
N GLY A 27 0.19 1.13 2.99
CA GLY A 27 1.08 2.27 2.70
C GLY A 27 1.04 3.31 3.81
N LEU A 28 -0.17 3.68 4.25
CA LEU A 28 -0.34 4.64 5.35
C LEU A 28 0.22 4.13 6.67
N ALA A 29 -0.04 2.86 7.03
CA ALA A 29 0.53 2.28 8.24
C ALA A 29 2.07 2.26 8.19
N THR A 30 2.64 1.99 7.02
CA THR A 30 4.10 2.03 6.82
C THR A 30 4.64 3.45 7.00
N ALA A 31 4.03 4.45 6.36
CA ALA A 31 4.44 5.84 6.45
C ALA A 31 4.35 6.36 7.90
N ILE A 32 3.24 6.07 8.59
CA ILE A 32 3.03 6.40 10.00
C ILE A 32 4.14 5.78 10.86
N ARG A 33 4.40 4.48 10.69
CA ARG A 33 5.40 3.79 11.52
C ARG A 33 6.80 4.31 11.28
N LEU A 34 7.16 4.64 10.05
CA LEU A 34 8.44 5.28 9.72
C LEU A 34 8.60 6.61 10.44
N ARG A 35 7.59 7.49 10.37
CA ARG A 35 7.62 8.79 11.05
C ARG A 35 7.67 8.64 12.58
N GLN A 36 6.88 7.73 13.16
CA GLN A 36 6.95 7.44 14.60
C GLN A 36 8.38 7.04 15.01
N ARG A 37 9.00 6.13 14.25
CA ARG A 37 10.38 5.69 14.55
C ARG A 37 11.41 6.77 14.33
N ALA A 38 11.25 7.64 13.36
CA ALA A 38 12.13 8.78 13.15
C ALA A 38 12.04 9.76 14.34
N ILE A 39 10.82 10.08 14.78
CA ILE A 39 10.59 10.93 15.96
C ILE A 39 11.18 10.30 17.23
N GLU A 40 10.96 9.01 17.48
CA GLU A 40 11.54 8.29 18.60
C GLU A 40 13.08 8.32 18.60
N ALA A 41 13.67 8.29 17.42
CA ALA A 41 15.14 8.34 17.22
C ALA A 41 15.72 9.76 17.18
N GLY A 42 14.87 10.80 17.25
CA GLY A 42 15.30 12.19 17.08
C GLY A 42 15.91 12.49 15.71
N SER A 43 15.50 11.77 14.67
CA SER A 43 16.00 11.93 13.31
C SER A 43 14.93 12.55 12.40
N GLU A 44 15.38 13.37 11.46
CA GLU A 44 14.53 13.86 10.38
C GLU A 44 14.40 12.79 9.31
N LEU A 45 13.17 12.58 8.84
CA LEU A 45 12.85 11.65 7.77
C LEU A 45 11.70 12.22 6.93
N SER A 46 11.97 12.58 5.71
CA SER A 46 10.93 13.03 4.77
C SER A 46 10.23 11.84 4.14
N VAL A 47 8.90 11.75 4.32
CA VAL A 47 8.09 10.66 3.79
C VAL A 47 6.97 11.25 2.95
N CYS A 48 6.81 10.74 1.73
CA CYS A 48 5.69 11.07 0.88
C CYS A 48 4.91 9.83 0.49
N VAL A 49 3.59 9.98 0.27
CA VAL A 49 2.68 8.93 -0.15
C VAL A 49 1.93 9.40 -1.38
N LEU A 50 2.05 8.64 -2.49
CA LEU A 50 1.27 8.87 -3.70
C LEU A 50 -0.02 8.08 -3.67
N GLU A 51 -1.13 8.72 -4.08
CA GLU A 51 -2.43 8.08 -4.20
C GLU A 51 -3.06 8.43 -5.56
N LYS A 52 -3.45 7.41 -6.32
CA LYS A 52 -4.10 7.59 -7.62
C LYS A 52 -5.55 8.11 -7.53
N GLY A 53 -6.22 7.81 -6.41
CA GLY A 53 -7.57 8.29 -6.13
C GLY A 53 -7.58 9.76 -5.76
N SER A 54 -8.75 10.39 -5.87
CA SER A 54 -8.96 11.79 -5.47
C SER A 54 -8.74 12.02 -3.97
N GLU A 55 -8.81 10.96 -3.17
CA GLU A 55 -8.54 10.93 -1.74
C GLU A 55 -8.14 9.53 -1.30
N PRO A 56 -7.39 9.37 -0.18
CA PRO A 56 -7.13 8.06 0.42
C PRO A 56 -8.44 7.33 0.75
N GLY A 57 -8.54 6.06 0.32
CA GLY A 57 -9.74 5.25 0.56
C GLY A 57 -10.84 5.36 -0.50
N ALA A 58 -10.74 6.26 -1.48
CA ALA A 58 -11.77 6.44 -2.52
C ALA A 58 -12.04 5.15 -3.35
N HIS A 59 -11.02 4.34 -3.57
CA HIS A 59 -11.13 3.10 -4.35
C HIS A 59 -11.32 1.84 -3.49
N LEU A 60 -11.46 1.99 -2.18
CA LEU A 60 -11.69 0.86 -1.29
C LEU A 60 -13.18 0.58 -1.17
N LEU A 61 -13.57 -0.64 -1.52
CA LEU A 61 -14.92 -1.11 -1.26
C LEU A 61 -15.13 -1.20 0.24
N SER A 62 -16.26 -0.70 0.71
CA SER A 62 -16.63 -0.70 2.11
C SER A 62 -17.10 -2.08 2.57
N GLY A 63 -17.02 -2.32 3.88
CA GLY A 63 -17.46 -3.54 4.51
C GLY A 63 -16.35 -4.57 4.66
N ALA A 64 -15.64 -4.47 5.76
CA ALA A 64 -14.65 -5.45 6.19
C ALA A 64 -14.86 -5.81 7.65
N VAL A 65 -14.46 -7.01 8.03
CA VAL A 65 -14.27 -7.38 9.43
C VAL A 65 -12.78 -7.21 9.72
N MET A 66 -12.47 -6.30 10.63
CA MET A 66 -11.11 -5.89 10.95
C MET A 66 -10.71 -6.38 12.34
N ASP A 67 -9.57 -7.06 12.40
CA ASP A 67 -8.87 -7.33 13.65
C ASP A 67 -8.16 -6.05 14.11
N PRO A 68 -8.45 -5.51 15.31
CA PRO A 68 -7.91 -4.24 15.76
C PRO A 68 -6.45 -4.32 16.24
N ARG A 69 -5.85 -5.51 16.35
CA ARG A 69 -4.50 -5.69 16.92
C ARG A 69 -3.44 -4.85 16.22
N ALA A 70 -3.41 -4.90 14.89
CA ALA A 70 -2.42 -4.12 14.14
C ALA A 70 -2.62 -2.60 14.31
N LEU A 71 -3.87 -2.15 14.42
CA LEU A 71 -4.17 -0.76 14.71
C LEU A 71 -3.75 -0.37 16.14
N ALA A 72 -3.97 -1.25 17.11
CA ALA A 72 -3.56 -1.04 18.50
C ALA A 72 -2.01 -1.04 18.66
N GLU A 73 -1.29 -1.80 17.83
CA GLU A 73 0.17 -1.73 17.78
C GLU A 73 0.67 -0.40 17.19
N LEU A 74 -0.05 0.16 16.21
CA LEU A 74 0.30 1.41 15.55
C LEU A 74 -0.07 2.61 16.43
N PHE A 75 -1.26 2.56 17.03
CA PHE A 75 -1.82 3.55 17.95
C PHE A 75 -2.50 2.86 19.13
N PRO A 76 -1.82 2.69 20.29
CA PRO A 76 -2.44 2.10 21.47
C PRO A 76 -3.70 2.84 21.94
N ASP A 77 -3.75 4.13 21.66
CA ASP A 77 -4.83 5.08 21.99
C ASP A 77 -5.81 5.32 20.83
N TRP A 78 -5.92 4.37 19.86
CA TRP A 78 -6.73 4.53 18.65
C TRP A 78 -8.19 4.89 18.92
N ALA A 79 -8.77 4.36 20.01
CA ALA A 79 -10.17 4.63 20.36
C ALA A 79 -10.35 6.09 20.83
N GLU A 80 -9.42 6.60 21.61
CA GLU A 80 -9.39 7.99 22.10
C GLU A 80 -9.11 8.97 20.96
N ARG A 81 -8.33 8.56 19.97
CA ARG A 81 -8.10 9.31 18.73
C ARG A 81 -9.30 9.29 17.77
N GLY A 82 -10.38 8.62 18.14
CA GLY A 82 -11.60 8.60 17.33
C GLY A 82 -11.50 7.72 16.06
N ALA A 83 -10.71 6.63 16.08
CA ALA A 83 -10.71 5.68 15.00
C ALA A 83 -12.13 5.14 14.71
N PRO A 84 -12.53 4.95 13.44
CA PRO A 84 -13.90 4.63 13.07
C PRO A 84 -14.28 3.15 13.28
N LEU A 85 -13.80 2.53 14.38
CA LEU A 85 -14.11 1.17 14.78
C LEU A 85 -15.26 1.18 15.81
N LYS A 86 -16.48 1.37 15.35
CA LYS A 86 -17.65 1.55 16.22
C LYS A 86 -18.42 0.26 16.50
N GLN A 87 -18.49 -0.64 15.51
CA GLN A 87 -19.34 -1.83 15.57
C GLN A 87 -18.50 -3.07 15.83
N LYS A 88 -18.54 -3.58 17.07
CA LYS A 88 -17.96 -4.89 17.41
C LYS A 88 -18.78 -6.03 16.79
N VAL A 89 -18.09 -7.10 16.39
CA VAL A 89 -18.73 -8.37 16.03
C VAL A 89 -19.33 -8.99 17.30
N THR A 90 -20.65 -9.09 17.33
CA THR A 90 -21.40 -9.68 18.45
C THR A 90 -21.88 -11.09 18.16
N ARG A 91 -21.95 -11.44 16.87
CA ARG A 91 -22.39 -12.76 16.40
C ARG A 91 -21.66 -13.11 15.13
N ASP A 92 -21.19 -14.34 15.05
CA ASP A 92 -20.45 -14.89 13.93
C ASP A 92 -20.99 -16.27 13.60
N GLU A 93 -21.41 -16.50 12.37
CA GLU A 93 -22.00 -17.74 11.92
C GLU A 93 -21.41 -18.18 10.58
N PHE A 94 -21.02 -19.44 10.50
CA PHE A 94 -20.62 -20.07 9.25
C PHE A 94 -21.74 -20.95 8.73
N LEU A 95 -22.24 -20.62 7.54
CA LEU A 95 -23.40 -21.31 6.95
C LEU A 95 -22.99 -22.06 5.67
N PHE A 96 -23.39 -23.33 5.60
CA PHE A 96 -23.46 -24.05 4.34
C PHE A 96 -24.83 -23.81 3.71
N LEU A 97 -24.84 -23.20 2.52
CA LEU A 97 -26.06 -22.91 1.79
C LEU A 97 -26.37 -24.04 0.79
N SER A 98 -27.64 -24.39 0.67
CA SER A 98 -28.20 -25.23 -0.38
C SER A 98 -29.30 -24.46 -1.12
N GLU A 99 -29.85 -25.02 -2.20
CA GLU A 99 -30.91 -24.36 -2.97
C GLU A 99 -32.17 -24.05 -2.11
N THR A 100 -32.43 -24.86 -1.06
CA THR A 100 -33.65 -24.76 -0.27
C THR A 100 -33.44 -24.47 1.21
N GLY A 101 -32.17 -24.21 1.64
CA GLY A 101 -31.91 -24.00 3.07
C GLY A 101 -30.46 -23.69 3.41
N ALA A 102 -30.22 -23.51 4.71
CA ALA A 102 -28.90 -23.26 5.27
C ALA A 102 -28.67 -24.18 6.50
N ARG A 103 -27.43 -24.61 6.66
CA ARG A 103 -26.96 -25.34 7.85
C ARG A 103 -25.84 -24.59 8.52
N THR A 104 -25.99 -24.29 9.80
CA THR A 104 -24.92 -23.63 10.60
C THR A 104 -23.90 -24.68 11.02
N THR A 105 -22.63 -24.35 10.86
CA THR A 105 -21.51 -25.15 11.39
C THR A 105 -21.25 -24.75 12.84
N PRO A 106 -21.23 -25.71 13.80
CA PRO A 106 -20.83 -25.38 15.16
C PRO A 106 -19.44 -24.78 15.24
N LYS A 107 -19.28 -23.69 16.00
CA LYS A 107 -18.01 -22.95 16.14
C LYS A 107 -16.79 -23.85 16.47
N PRO A 108 -16.86 -24.84 17.37
CA PRO A 108 -15.71 -25.70 17.68
C PRO A 108 -15.17 -26.52 16.51
N LEU A 109 -15.94 -26.66 15.42
CA LEU A 109 -15.55 -27.38 14.21
C LEU A 109 -14.87 -26.44 13.18
N LEU A 110 -14.86 -25.15 13.44
CA LEU A 110 -14.27 -24.15 12.55
C LEU A 110 -12.83 -23.84 12.98
N PRO A 111 -11.91 -23.69 12.02
CA PRO A 111 -10.57 -23.18 12.31
C PRO A 111 -10.62 -21.78 12.95
N GLU A 112 -9.65 -21.45 13.79
CA GLU A 112 -9.57 -20.13 14.47
C GLU A 112 -9.65 -18.93 13.51
N CYS A 113 -9.15 -19.08 12.29
CA CYS A 113 -9.20 -18.00 11.29
C CYS A 113 -10.61 -17.62 10.82
N PHE A 114 -11.62 -18.43 11.15
CA PHE A 114 -13.04 -18.10 10.90
C PHE A 114 -13.73 -17.46 12.11
N HIS A 115 -13.02 -17.32 13.23
CA HIS A 115 -13.59 -16.68 14.43
C HIS A 115 -13.34 -15.18 14.40
N ASN A 116 -14.41 -14.39 14.45
CA ASN A 116 -14.36 -12.93 14.39
C ASN A 116 -14.72 -12.27 15.73
N GLU A 117 -14.77 -12.99 16.81
CA GLU A 117 -15.04 -12.43 18.14
C GLU A 117 -13.95 -11.44 18.53
N GLY A 118 -14.36 -10.24 18.96
CA GLY A 118 -13.43 -9.15 19.27
C GLY A 118 -13.02 -8.28 18.08
N ASN A 119 -13.31 -8.69 16.86
CA ASN A 119 -13.11 -7.92 15.66
C ASN A 119 -14.20 -6.84 15.49
N TYR A 120 -14.01 -5.95 14.54
CA TYR A 120 -14.92 -4.84 14.25
C TYR A 120 -15.40 -4.89 12.81
N ILE A 121 -16.68 -4.60 12.61
CA ILE A 121 -17.24 -4.34 11.29
C ILE A 121 -16.95 -2.89 10.95
N VAL A 122 -16.21 -2.64 9.86
CA VAL A 122 -15.72 -1.32 9.50
C VAL A 122 -15.99 -0.99 8.03
N SER A 123 -16.07 0.29 7.72
CA SER A 123 -15.82 0.81 6.39
C SER A 123 -14.31 0.98 6.22
N LEU A 124 -13.70 0.17 5.36
CA LEU A 124 -12.26 0.24 5.15
C LEU A 124 -11.83 1.60 4.54
N GLY A 125 -12.70 2.23 3.76
CA GLY A 125 -12.48 3.58 3.24
C GLY A 125 -12.42 4.63 4.37
N GLU A 126 -13.31 4.53 5.39
CA GLU A 126 -13.26 5.44 6.54
C GLU A 126 -12.03 5.22 7.41
N VAL A 127 -11.65 3.96 7.64
CA VAL A 127 -10.42 3.63 8.36
C VAL A 127 -9.19 4.19 7.62
N THR A 128 -9.19 4.09 6.30
CA THR A 128 -8.08 4.61 5.48
C THR A 128 -8.01 6.12 5.50
N ARG A 129 -9.14 6.83 5.42
CA ARG A 129 -9.18 8.29 5.56
C ARG A 129 -8.68 8.73 6.95
N TRP A 130 -9.10 8.03 7.99
CA TRP A 130 -8.62 8.30 9.35
C TRP A 130 -7.10 8.06 9.46
N LEU A 131 -6.57 6.98 8.90
CA LEU A 131 -5.12 6.73 8.85
C LEU A 131 -4.38 7.85 8.10
N ALA A 132 -4.94 8.35 7.00
CA ALA A 132 -4.35 9.47 6.27
C ALA A 132 -4.24 10.72 7.15
N GLN A 133 -5.29 11.06 7.89
CA GLN A 133 -5.25 12.17 8.85
C GLN A 133 -4.18 11.97 9.93
N GLN A 134 -4.01 10.74 10.44
CA GLN A 134 -2.95 10.44 11.40
C GLN A 134 -1.55 10.55 10.77
N ALA A 135 -1.40 10.18 9.49
CA ALA A 135 -0.14 10.32 8.77
C ALA A 135 0.21 11.80 8.54
N GLU A 136 -0.75 12.61 8.11
CA GLU A 136 -0.58 14.06 7.95
C GLU A 136 -0.21 14.75 9.27
N ALA A 137 -0.83 14.34 10.39
CA ALA A 137 -0.47 14.84 11.73
C ALA A 137 0.98 14.48 12.15
N LEU A 138 1.58 13.50 11.50
CA LEU A 138 3.00 13.12 11.65
C LEU A 138 3.89 13.71 10.53
N GLU A 139 3.39 14.71 9.81
CA GLU A 139 4.10 15.39 8.72
C GLU A 139 4.45 14.49 7.53
N VAL A 140 3.61 13.47 7.25
CA VAL A 140 3.69 12.72 6.00
C VAL A 140 3.04 13.55 4.90
N ALA A 141 3.77 13.80 3.80
CA ALA A 141 3.21 14.45 2.63
C ALA A 141 2.36 13.45 1.84
N ILE A 142 1.06 13.69 1.70
CA ILE A 142 0.15 12.84 0.92
C ILE A 142 -0.24 13.58 -0.36
N PHE A 143 -0.05 12.95 -1.52
CA PHE A 143 -0.40 13.49 -2.84
C PHE A 143 -1.56 12.69 -3.45
N PRO A 144 -2.82 13.07 -3.16
CA PRO A 144 -3.98 12.46 -3.80
C PRO A 144 -4.13 12.94 -5.25
N GLY A 145 -4.65 12.08 -6.13
CA GLY A 145 -4.78 12.35 -7.56
C GLY A 145 -3.52 12.07 -8.38
N PHE A 146 -2.38 11.77 -7.74
CA PHE A 146 -1.13 11.49 -8.43
C PHE A 146 -0.86 9.98 -8.49
N ALA A 147 -1.08 9.41 -9.66
CA ALA A 147 -0.79 8.01 -9.91
C ALA A 147 0.69 7.82 -10.28
N ALA A 148 1.43 7.01 -9.53
CA ALA A 148 2.73 6.54 -9.99
C ALA A 148 2.55 5.68 -11.25
N ALA A 149 3.21 6.05 -12.34
CA ALA A 149 3.06 5.44 -13.67
C ALA A 149 4.33 4.74 -14.14
N GLU A 150 5.49 5.11 -13.62
CA GLU A 150 6.79 4.62 -14.06
C GLU A 150 7.75 4.44 -12.88
N VAL A 151 8.53 3.38 -12.89
CA VAL A 151 9.65 3.20 -11.95
C VAL A 151 10.91 3.80 -12.56
N LEU A 152 11.54 4.70 -11.83
CA LEU A 152 12.78 5.34 -12.24
C LEU A 152 13.99 4.54 -11.75
N TYR A 153 14.98 4.42 -12.63
CA TYR A 153 16.23 3.72 -12.34
C TYR A 153 17.42 4.66 -12.50
N ASP A 154 18.46 4.43 -11.73
CA ASP A 154 19.75 5.07 -11.94
C ASP A 154 20.58 4.32 -13.01
N ASP A 155 21.79 4.84 -13.28
CA ASP A 155 22.72 4.28 -14.27
C ASP A 155 23.19 2.87 -13.92
N THR A 156 23.04 2.44 -12.66
CA THR A 156 23.36 1.08 -12.19
C THR A 156 22.19 0.12 -12.31
N GLY A 157 20.99 0.62 -12.66
CA GLY A 157 19.74 -0.12 -12.71
C GLY A 157 19.06 -0.25 -11.35
N ALA A 158 19.50 0.47 -10.31
CA ALA A 158 18.83 0.52 -9.04
C ALA A 158 17.63 1.49 -9.10
N VAL A 159 16.58 1.20 -8.34
CA VAL A 159 15.40 2.07 -8.25
C VAL A 159 15.78 3.36 -7.54
N LYS A 160 15.63 4.50 -8.21
CA LYS A 160 15.88 5.84 -7.65
C LYS A 160 14.58 6.57 -7.26
N GLY A 161 13.42 6.02 -7.62
CA GLY A 161 12.13 6.65 -7.35
C GLY A 161 11.04 6.22 -8.33
N VAL A 162 10.03 7.06 -8.46
CA VAL A 162 8.92 6.87 -9.41
C VAL A 162 8.58 8.18 -10.11
N ALA A 163 7.99 8.08 -11.30
CA ALA A 163 7.37 9.21 -11.96
C ALA A 163 5.85 9.06 -11.95
N THR A 164 5.15 10.20 -11.80
CA THR A 164 3.69 10.24 -11.96
C THR A 164 3.32 10.31 -13.44
N GLY A 165 2.11 9.88 -13.75
CA GLY A 165 1.56 10.02 -15.09
C GLY A 165 1.27 11.48 -15.44
N ASP A 166 1.29 11.79 -16.74
CA ASP A 166 0.85 13.08 -17.25
C ASP A 166 -0.66 13.27 -17.01
N MET A 167 -1.07 14.47 -16.69
CA MET A 167 -2.47 14.86 -16.52
C MET A 167 -2.97 15.69 -17.72
N GLY A 168 -4.28 15.78 -17.89
CA GLY A 168 -4.86 16.56 -18.97
C GLY A 168 -4.64 15.93 -20.34
N ILE A 169 -4.58 14.60 -20.42
CA ILE A 169 -4.57 13.86 -21.69
C ILE A 169 -6.02 13.55 -22.08
N GLY A 170 -6.41 13.93 -23.29
CA GLY A 170 -7.72 13.64 -23.87
C GLY A 170 -7.92 12.16 -24.17
N LYS A 171 -9.17 11.76 -24.46
CA LYS A 171 -9.50 10.37 -24.83
C LYS A 171 -8.83 9.92 -26.14
N ASP A 172 -8.41 10.85 -26.96
CA ASP A 172 -7.67 10.67 -28.22
C ASP A 172 -6.15 10.53 -27.99
N GLY A 173 -5.70 10.60 -26.73
CA GLY A 173 -4.29 10.54 -26.36
C GLY A 173 -3.53 11.84 -26.57
N GLN A 174 -4.21 12.95 -26.92
CA GLN A 174 -3.56 14.24 -27.15
C GLN A 174 -3.63 15.11 -25.90
N PRO A 175 -2.61 15.97 -25.67
CA PRO A 175 -2.65 16.97 -24.62
C PRO A 175 -3.83 17.93 -24.82
N THR A 176 -4.56 18.21 -23.73
CA THR A 176 -5.59 19.25 -23.66
C THR A 176 -5.01 20.57 -23.16
N ASP A 177 -5.84 21.61 -23.12
CA ASP A 177 -5.44 22.92 -22.54
C ASP A 177 -5.05 22.84 -21.04
N GLN A 178 -5.40 21.74 -20.38
CA GLN A 178 -5.06 21.45 -18.99
C GLN A 178 -3.91 20.41 -18.86
N TYR A 179 -3.15 20.23 -19.93
CA TYR A 179 -2.00 19.31 -19.91
C TYR A 179 -0.99 19.74 -18.86
N GLN A 180 -0.64 18.81 -18.02
CA GLN A 180 0.44 18.96 -17.05
C GLN A 180 1.30 17.70 -17.09
N ARG A 181 2.57 17.89 -17.35
CA ARG A 181 3.53 16.79 -17.32
C ARG A 181 3.65 16.20 -15.92
N GLY A 182 3.78 14.87 -15.84
CA GLY A 182 4.06 14.20 -14.59
C GLY A 182 5.39 14.65 -13.97
N MET A 183 5.52 14.49 -12.66
CA MET A 183 6.72 14.81 -11.90
C MET A 183 7.50 13.55 -11.55
N GLU A 184 8.78 13.69 -11.26
CA GLU A 184 9.63 12.64 -10.71
C GLU A 184 9.77 12.80 -9.20
N LEU A 185 9.56 11.72 -8.47
CA LEU A 185 9.80 11.66 -7.03
C LEU A 185 10.99 10.74 -6.80
N HIS A 186 12.13 11.34 -6.49
CA HIS A 186 13.34 10.62 -6.17
C HIS A 186 13.36 10.28 -4.68
N ALA A 187 13.85 9.09 -4.33
CA ALA A 187 13.91 8.64 -2.95
C ALA A 187 15.05 7.67 -2.69
N ARG A 188 15.53 7.68 -1.45
CA ARG A 188 16.47 6.65 -0.97
C ARG A 188 15.81 5.28 -0.88
N TYR A 189 14.51 5.26 -0.53
CA TYR A 189 13.69 4.05 -0.47
C TYR A 189 12.35 4.31 -1.13
N THR A 190 11.94 3.39 -2.00
CA THR A 190 10.61 3.39 -2.61
C THR A 190 9.85 2.15 -2.16
N ILE A 191 8.63 2.34 -1.62
CA ILE A 191 7.78 1.29 -1.06
C ILE A 191 6.53 1.19 -1.91
N PHE A 192 6.33 0.05 -2.56
CA PHE A 192 5.16 -0.20 -3.41
C PHE A 192 4.08 -0.90 -2.60
N ALA A 193 3.05 -0.15 -2.24
CA ALA A 193 1.89 -0.56 -1.44
C ALA A 193 0.60 -0.51 -2.28
N GLU A 194 0.69 -0.88 -3.55
CA GLU A 194 -0.37 -0.78 -4.56
C GLU A 194 -1.50 -1.82 -4.41
N GLY A 195 -1.39 -2.69 -3.42
CA GLY A 195 -2.34 -3.79 -3.20
C GLY A 195 -2.12 -4.98 -4.15
N SER A 196 -3.09 -5.89 -4.20
CA SER A 196 -2.97 -7.18 -4.90
C SER A 196 -2.87 -7.08 -6.43
N ARG A 197 -3.23 -5.93 -7.00
CA ARG A 197 -3.21 -5.69 -8.46
C ARG A 197 -2.26 -4.57 -8.86
N GLY A 198 -1.28 -4.27 -8.01
CA GLY A 198 -0.27 -3.26 -8.28
C GLY A 198 0.46 -3.52 -9.60
N GLN A 199 0.62 -2.50 -10.43
CA GLN A 199 1.27 -2.62 -11.73
C GLN A 199 2.79 -2.54 -11.57
N LEU A 200 3.28 -1.49 -10.92
CA LEU A 200 4.72 -1.25 -10.78
C LEU A 200 5.39 -2.33 -9.93
N GLY A 201 4.71 -2.78 -8.86
CA GLY A 201 5.20 -3.89 -8.05
C GLY A 201 5.35 -5.18 -8.84
N ARG A 202 4.47 -5.47 -9.81
CA ARG A 202 4.60 -6.64 -10.69
C ARG A 202 5.78 -6.51 -11.66
N GLU A 203 6.00 -5.33 -12.20
CA GLU A 203 7.15 -5.04 -13.07
C GLU A 203 8.47 -5.27 -12.31
N LEU A 204 8.55 -4.80 -11.07
CA LEU A 204 9.72 -5.02 -10.21
C LEU A 204 9.94 -6.49 -9.88
N ILE A 205 8.87 -7.22 -9.54
CA ILE A 205 8.95 -8.66 -9.28
C ILE A 205 9.52 -9.38 -10.49
N ALA A 206 9.03 -9.07 -11.69
CA ALA A 206 9.53 -9.68 -12.92
C ALA A 206 10.98 -9.25 -13.24
N LYS A 207 11.28 -7.96 -13.12
CA LYS A 207 12.61 -7.41 -13.46
C LYS A 207 13.72 -7.96 -12.56
N PHE A 208 13.44 -8.07 -11.26
CA PHE A 208 14.41 -8.51 -10.26
C PHE A 208 14.25 -9.96 -9.84
N ALA A 209 13.33 -10.71 -10.49
CA ALA A 209 13.03 -12.11 -10.18
C ALA A 209 12.77 -12.35 -8.68
N LEU A 210 11.97 -11.45 -8.06
CA LEU A 210 11.75 -11.44 -6.60
C LEU A 210 10.92 -12.62 -6.11
N ASP A 211 10.27 -13.34 -7.00
CA ASP A 211 9.52 -14.58 -6.75
C ASP A 211 10.34 -15.86 -7.03
N ALA A 212 11.57 -15.73 -7.52
CA ALA A 212 12.42 -16.86 -7.83
C ALA A 212 12.76 -17.68 -6.55
N GLY A 213 12.60 -19.01 -6.66
CA GLY A 213 12.90 -19.93 -5.56
C GLY A 213 11.85 -19.95 -4.43
N ARG A 214 10.69 -19.35 -4.63
CA ARG A 214 9.56 -19.45 -3.70
C ARG A 214 8.58 -20.51 -4.20
N ASP A 215 8.33 -21.54 -3.39
CA ASP A 215 7.26 -22.51 -3.61
C ASP A 215 5.89 -21.84 -3.32
N HIS A 216 5.43 -21.01 -4.24
CA HIS A 216 4.06 -20.58 -4.21
C HIS A 216 3.21 -21.57 -5.00
N PRO A 217 2.15 -22.15 -4.43
CA PRO A 217 1.18 -22.86 -5.24
C PRO A 217 0.70 -21.91 -6.32
N LYS A 218 0.84 -22.32 -7.57
CA LYS A 218 0.32 -21.61 -8.76
C LYS A 218 -1.19 -21.55 -8.69
N HIS A 219 -1.74 -20.75 -7.78
CA HIS A 219 -3.16 -20.45 -7.78
C HIS A 219 -3.44 -19.47 -8.92
N PRO A 220 -4.54 -19.65 -9.68
CA PRO A 220 -4.95 -18.70 -10.71
C PRO A 220 -5.21 -17.28 -10.19
N GLY A 221 -5.24 -17.08 -8.87
CA GLY A 221 -5.32 -15.80 -8.19
C GLY A 221 -4.07 -15.50 -7.38
N GLY A 222 -2.88 -15.66 -7.99
CA GLY A 222 -1.58 -15.56 -7.33
C GLY A 222 -1.51 -14.49 -6.26
N ARG A 223 -1.04 -14.87 -5.06
CA ARG A 223 -0.77 -13.94 -3.98
C ARG A 223 0.41 -13.08 -4.40
N HIS A 224 0.13 -11.89 -4.88
CA HIS A 224 1.16 -10.89 -5.06
C HIS A 224 1.54 -10.33 -3.69
N PRO A 225 2.82 -10.05 -3.44
CA PRO A 225 3.22 -9.40 -2.20
C PRO A 225 2.46 -8.09 -2.05
N ALA A 226 1.88 -7.88 -0.88
CA ALA A 226 1.12 -6.67 -0.59
C ALA A 226 2.03 -5.43 -0.49
N LEU A 227 3.33 -5.65 -0.30
CA LEU A 227 4.32 -4.60 -0.12
C LEU A 227 5.64 -5.02 -0.73
N VAL A 228 6.24 -4.18 -1.56
CA VAL A 228 7.60 -4.30 -2.06
C VAL A 228 8.36 -3.04 -1.67
N ALA A 229 9.43 -3.19 -0.88
CA ALA A 229 10.33 -2.10 -0.55
C ALA A 229 11.62 -2.24 -1.34
N VAL A 230 12.05 -1.18 -2.01
CA VAL A 230 13.29 -1.13 -2.77
C VAL A 230 14.11 0.07 -2.30
N GLY A 231 15.35 -0.18 -1.90
CA GLY A 231 16.26 0.86 -1.44
C GLY A 231 17.31 1.21 -2.49
N HIS A 232 17.58 2.48 -2.65
CA HIS A 232 18.73 2.98 -3.40
C HIS A 232 19.88 3.22 -2.43
N GLN A 233 20.98 2.48 -2.61
CA GLN A 233 22.23 2.78 -1.91
C GLN A 233 23.30 3.25 -2.91
N PRO A 234 24.03 4.33 -2.61
CA PRO A 234 25.05 4.87 -3.50
C PRO A 234 26.20 3.90 -3.85
N GLN A 235 26.20 2.71 -3.24
CA GLN A 235 27.23 1.67 -3.43
C GLN A 235 26.75 0.45 -4.26
N GLY A 236 25.68 0.58 -5.04
CA GLY A 236 25.33 -0.39 -6.09
C GLY A 236 24.73 -1.70 -5.60
N ARG A 237 24.18 -1.82 -4.40
CA ARG A 237 23.41 -2.97 -3.95
C ARG A 237 21.96 -2.63 -3.74
N CYS A 238 21.08 -3.19 -4.58
CA CYS A 238 19.64 -3.18 -4.34
C CYS A 238 19.29 -4.24 -3.29
N HIS A 239 18.65 -3.83 -2.23
CA HIS A 239 17.97 -4.74 -1.32
C HIS A 239 16.47 -4.63 -1.57
N ALA A 240 15.88 -5.66 -2.14
CA ALA A 240 14.43 -5.78 -2.23
C ALA A 240 13.93 -6.70 -1.12
N ALA A 241 13.01 -6.21 -0.29
CA ALA A 241 12.30 -7.01 0.68
C ALA A 241 10.85 -7.19 0.22
N VAL A 242 10.43 -8.44 0.08
CA VAL A 242 9.07 -8.81 -0.28
C VAL A 242 8.41 -9.41 0.95
N GLY A 243 7.43 -8.70 1.51
CA GLY A 243 6.61 -9.23 2.59
C GLY A 243 5.50 -10.12 2.03
N SER A 244 5.53 -11.44 2.27
CA SER A 244 4.43 -12.36 2.01
C SER A 244 3.84 -12.84 3.33
N HIS A 245 2.52 -12.97 3.39
CA HIS A 245 1.87 -13.70 4.47
C HIS A 245 2.12 -15.20 4.30
N GLY A 246 2.70 -15.85 5.29
CA GLY A 246 2.77 -17.31 5.44
C GLY A 246 4.19 -17.83 5.60
N ASP A 247 4.42 -18.46 6.75
CA ASP A 247 5.57 -19.26 7.17
C ASP A 247 6.87 -18.51 7.46
N GLU A 248 6.99 -18.10 8.74
CA GLU A 248 8.24 -17.63 9.34
C GLU A 248 9.16 -18.78 9.72
N PRO A 249 10.49 -18.64 9.46
CA PRO A 249 11.49 -19.18 10.37
C PRO A 249 11.71 -18.19 11.54
N PRO A 250 11.98 -18.68 12.77
CA PRO A 250 12.00 -17.85 13.96
C PRO A 250 13.28 -17.01 14.00
N ARG A 251 13.17 -15.71 13.80
CA ARG A 251 14.08 -14.62 14.20
C ARG A 251 14.32 -13.55 13.13
N GLN A 252 13.25 -12.94 12.65
CA GLN A 252 13.19 -11.53 12.26
C GLN A 252 11.73 -11.19 11.96
N ARG A 253 10.98 -10.83 13.01
CA ARG A 253 9.58 -10.43 12.89
C ARG A 253 9.50 -9.06 12.22
N TRP A 254 9.22 -9.04 10.92
CA TRP A 254 8.48 -7.95 10.33
C TRP A 254 6.99 -8.30 10.49
N GLN A 255 6.33 -7.64 11.45
CA GLN A 255 4.89 -7.78 11.59
C GLN A 255 4.22 -6.82 10.60
N PRO A 256 3.29 -7.29 9.74
CA PRO A 256 2.51 -6.40 8.90
C PRO A 256 1.60 -5.55 9.78
N ALA A 257 1.65 -4.25 9.57
CA ALA A 257 0.97 -3.27 10.42
C ALA A 257 -0.56 -3.33 10.38
N VAL A 258 -1.18 -3.97 9.38
CA VAL A 258 -2.65 -4.13 9.31
C VAL A 258 -3.00 -5.46 8.62
N GLN A 259 -3.66 -6.34 9.31
CA GLN A 259 -4.24 -7.58 8.75
C GLN A 259 -5.73 -7.37 8.55
N CYS A 260 -6.13 -6.92 7.35
CA CYS A 260 -7.53 -7.04 6.93
C CYS A 260 -7.71 -8.46 6.38
N ARG A 261 -8.48 -9.29 7.08
CA ARG A 261 -8.95 -10.57 6.56
C ARG A 261 -10.35 -10.34 5.99
N LEU A 262 -10.49 -10.52 4.69
CA LEU A 262 -11.77 -10.63 4.00
C LEU A 262 -12.38 -12.01 4.25
#